data_ce20e71734494d214bc8c2fd5eabc840
#
_entry.id   ce20e71734494d214bc8c2fd5eabc840
#
_cell.length_a   1.000
_cell.length_b   1.000
_cell.length_c   1.000
_cell.angle_alpha   90.00
_cell.angle_beta   90.00
_cell.angle_gamma   90.00
#
_symmetry.space_group_name_H-M   'P 1'
#
loop_
_entity.id
_entity.type
_entity.pdbx_description
1 polymer ?
#
loop_
_entity_poly.entity_id
_entity_poly.type
_entity_poly.pdbx_seq_one_letter_code
_entity_poly.pdbx_strand_id
1 'polypeptide(L)'
;MKFQLRQLHLECPDFGFLRHSCASGVIRTRVGFSGGTKPNPTYRSLGDHTETTEVVYDPTKTNYSNLLTMFWKNHDATQKCTRQYMSAVFYHNEEQKRLAMESLEKAQKSITKPIQTQILEASTFYEAEDYHQKYLLQQHPWLMNALDIEPGPELNQSYVATRLNGYIGGYGTLANFEAELPNLHLSDKIADYVRRAMQNGNRVNC
;
A
#
# COMPACT_ATOMS: atom_id res chain seq x y z
N MET A 1 0.46 -10.71 24.40
CA MET A 1 0.32 -11.56 23.22
C MET A 1 1.18 -10.98 22.11
N LYS A 2 2.27 -11.65 21.67
CA LYS A 2 3.09 -11.13 20.55
C LYS A 2 2.37 -11.43 19.26
N PHE A 3 1.74 -10.42 18.65
CA PHE A 3 1.21 -10.53 17.28
C PHE A 3 2.39 -10.63 16.32
N GLN A 4 2.43 -11.70 15.54
CA GLN A 4 3.40 -11.86 14.48
C GLN A 4 2.90 -11.04 13.27
N LEU A 5 3.36 -9.79 13.16
CA LEU A 5 3.10 -8.96 11.99
C LEU A 5 3.72 -9.61 10.77
N ARG A 6 3.00 -9.64 9.65
CA ARG A 6 3.50 -10.13 8.37
C ARG A 6 3.64 -8.98 7.39
N GLN A 7 4.60 -9.07 6.54
CA GLN A 7 4.91 -8.06 5.53
C GLN A 7 4.66 -8.62 4.13
N LEU A 8 4.18 -7.77 3.25
CA LEU A 8 4.04 -8.00 1.83
C LEU A 8 4.63 -6.77 1.14
N HIS A 9 5.59 -6.97 0.24
CA HIS A 9 6.10 -5.91 -0.61
C HIS A 9 5.49 -6.05 -2.01
N LEU A 10 4.89 -4.99 -2.51
CA LEU A 10 4.22 -4.93 -3.79
C LEU A 10 4.66 -3.70 -4.56
N GLU A 11 4.84 -3.85 -5.84
CA GLU A 11 4.99 -2.74 -6.78
C GLU A 11 3.85 -2.75 -7.77
N CYS A 12 3.25 -1.58 -7.98
CA CYS A 12 2.18 -1.38 -8.92
C CYS A 12 2.27 0.04 -9.50
N PRO A 13 2.42 0.21 -10.82
CA PRO A 13 2.60 1.52 -11.44
C PRO A 13 1.41 2.47 -11.25
N ASP A 14 0.22 1.98 -10.93
CA ASP A 14 -1.03 2.74 -10.94
C ASP A 14 -1.61 3.02 -9.54
N PHE A 15 -0.84 3.43 -8.54
CA PHE A 15 -1.33 3.74 -7.18
C PHE A 15 -2.22 2.63 -6.54
N GLY A 16 -2.21 1.42 -7.10
CA GLY A 16 -3.00 0.29 -6.61
C GLY A 16 -2.70 -0.08 -5.15
N PHE A 17 -1.53 0.31 -4.64
CA PHE A 17 -1.12 0.15 -3.25
C PHE A 17 -1.99 0.94 -2.26
N LEU A 18 -2.61 2.06 -2.68
CA LEU A 18 -3.48 2.87 -1.83
C LEU A 18 -4.73 2.10 -1.38
N ARG A 19 -5.19 1.14 -2.18
CA ARG A 19 -6.31 0.25 -1.81
C ARG A 19 -5.95 -0.65 -0.64
N HIS A 20 -4.69 -1.05 -0.50
CA HIS A 20 -4.23 -1.82 0.65
C HIS A 20 -4.30 -0.99 1.94
N SER A 21 -4.13 0.34 1.88
CA SER A 21 -4.19 1.20 3.06
C SER A 21 -5.53 1.12 3.81
N CYS A 22 -6.65 0.92 3.11
CA CYS A 22 -7.97 0.75 3.73
C CYS A 22 -8.50 -0.70 3.68
N ALA A 23 -7.68 -1.68 3.31
CA ALA A 23 -8.05 -3.08 3.37
C ALA A 23 -8.21 -3.56 4.82
N SER A 24 -9.21 -4.42 5.06
CA SER A 24 -9.43 -4.99 6.38
C SER A 24 -8.19 -5.75 6.86
N GLY A 25 -7.80 -5.55 8.11
CA GLY A 25 -6.65 -6.20 8.73
C GLY A 25 -5.29 -5.58 8.38
N VAL A 26 -5.21 -4.61 7.47
CA VAL A 26 -3.97 -3.86 7.24
C VAL A 26 -3.77 -2.86 8.37
N ILE A 27 -2.57 -2.89 8.95
CA ILE A 27 -2.16 -2.06 10.08
C ILE A 27 -1.43 -0.82 9.58
N ARG A 28 -0.51 -1.01 8.61
CA ARG A 28 0.39 0.04 8.13
C ARG A 28 0.81 -0.23 6.70
N THR A 29 1.00 0.85 5.95
CA THR A 29 1.69 0.82 4.66
C THR A 29 2.82 1.84 4.68
N ARG A 30 3.93 1.55 4.01
CA ARG A 30 5.03 2.49 3.75
C ARG A 30 5.46 2.35 2.31
N VAL A 31 5.82 3.46 1.68
CA VAL A 31 6.43 3.43 0.35
C VAL A 31 7.95 3.52 0.45
N GLY A 32 8.64 2.90 -0.48
CA GLY A 32 10.09 2.82 -0.45
C GLY A 32 10.66 2.17 -1.70
N PHE A 33 11.87 1.64 -1.56
CA PHE A 33 12.64 1.07 -2.66
C PHE A 33 13.20 -0.29 -2.25
N SER A 34 13.09 -1.29 -3.14
CA SER A 34 13.59 -2.63 -2.88
C SER A 34 14.03 -3.34 -4.17
N GLY A 35 14.66 -4.52 -4.03
CA GLY A 35 15.01 -5.40 -5.14
C GLY A 35 16.27 -5.01 -5.92
N GLY A 36 16.94 -3.93 -5.53
CA GLY A 36 18.21 -3.49 -6.12
C GLY A 36 19.41 -3.76 -5.22
N THR A 37 20.59 -3.35 -5.69
CA THR A 37 21.89 -3.52 -5.01
C THR A 37 22.48 -2.20 -4.53
N LYS A 38 22.03 -1.06 -5.08
CA LYS A 38 22.53 0.25 -4.71
C LYS A 38 22.24 0.57 -3.25
N PRO A 39 23.25 0.96 -2.43
CA PRO A 39 23.02 1.40 -1.06
C PRO A 39 22.36 2.79 -1.02
N ASN A 40 21.48 3.00 -0.03
CA ASN A 40 20.81 4.27 0.24
C ASN A 40 20.19 4.93 -1.02
N PRO A 41 19.29 4.22 -1.74
CA PRO A 41 18.59 4.79 -2.87
C PRO A 41 17.72 5.97 -2.44
N THR A 42 17.51 6.91 -3.36
CA THR A 42 16.55 8.01 -3.25
C THR A 42 15.69 8.04 -4.51
N TYR A 43 14.56 8.70 -4.50
CA TYR A 43 13.69 8.82 -5.67
C TYR A 43 14.44 9.31 -6.92
N ARG A 44 15.33 10.31 -6.75
CA ARG A 44 16.13 10.87 -7.85
C ARG A 44 17.36 10.05 -8.21
N SER A 45 17.73 9.09 -7.37
CA SER A 45 18.94 8.27 -7.54
C SER A 45 18.67 6.83 -7.12
N LEU A 46 17.68 6.23 -7.78
CA LEU A 46 17.12 4.94 -7.43
C LEU A 46 18.07 3.77 -7.72
N GLY A 47 18.89 3.89 -8.76
CA GLY A 47 19.75 2.79 -9.24
C GLY A 47 18.91 1.67 -9.86
N ASP A 48 19.16 0.45 -9.41
CA ASP A 48 18.51 -0.78 -9.87
C ASP A 48 17.33 -1.22 -8.98
N HIS A 49 16.90 -0.36 -8.05
CA HIS A 49 15.72 -0.62 -7.22
C HIS A 49 14.40 -0.41 -7.97
N THR A 50 13.35 -0.90 -7.36
CA THR A 50 11.96 -0.72 -7.77
C THR A 50 11.22 0.02 -6.66
N GLU A 51 10.35 0.98 -7.02
CA GLU A 51 9.45 1.61 -6.06
C GLU A 51 8.53 0.54 -5.47
N THR A 52 8.44 0.47 -4.16
CA THR A 52 7.83 -0.66 -3.47
C THR A 52 6.97 -0.19 -2.32
N THR A 53 5.82 -0.81 -2.13
CA THR A 53 5.00 -0.61 -0.93
C THR A 53 5.14 -1.77 0.02
N GLU A 54 5.54 -1.49 1.25
CA GLU A 54 5.44 -2.42 2.36
C GLU A 54 4.03 -2.38 2.94
N VAL A 55 3.41 -3.54 3.10
CA VAL A 55 2.11 -3.70 3.75
C VAL A 55 2.27 -4.57 5.00
N VAL A 56 2.00 -4.00 6.16
CA VAL A 56 1.98 -4.72 7.44
C VAL A 56 0.54 -5.03 7.82
N TYR A 57 0.24 -6.28 8.11
CA TYR A 57 -1.12 -6.73 8.35
C TYR A 57 -1.24 -7.67 9.56
N ASP A 58 -2.45 -7.73 10.12
CA ASP A 58 -2.86 -8.64 11.18
C ASP A 58 -3.31 -9.98 10.58
N PRO A 59 -2.55 -11.08 10.79
CA PRO A 59 -2.87 -12.38 10.22
C PRO A 59 -4.14 -13.02 10.79
N THR A 60 -4.70 -12.48 11.87
CA THR A 60 -5.98 -12.93 12.42
C THR A 60 -7.19 -12.31 11.69
N LYS A 61 -6.97 -11.19 10.96
CA LYS A 61 -8.03 -10.44 10.27
C LYS A 61 -7.95 -10.56 8.74
N THR A 62 -6.76 -10.76 8.20
CA THR A 62 -6.53 -10.97 6.77
C THR A 62 -5.35 -11.90 6.54
N ASN A 63 -5.12 -12.29 5.30
CA ASN A 63 -4.01 -13.16 4.95
C ASN A 63 -3.32 -12.69 3.66
N TYR A 64 -2.15 -13.25 3.39
CA TYR A 64 -1.32 -12.93 2.24
C TYR A 64 -2.07 -13.12 0.91
N SER A 65 -2.85 -14.21 0.77
CA SER A 65 -3.60 -14.51 -0.46
C SER A 65 -4.71 -13.49 -0.74
N ASN A 66 -5.36 -12.93 0.29
CA ASN A 66 -6.34 -11.87 0.13
C ASN A 66 -5.68 -10.59 -0.39
N LEU A 67 -4.50 -10.23 0.12
CA LEU A 67 -3.74 -9.06 -0.33
C LEU A 67 -3.23 -9.25 -1.76
N LEU A 68 -2.76 -10.44 -2.13
CA LEU A 68 -2.41 -10.78 -3.52
C LEU A 68 -3.63 -10.70 -4.46
N THR A 69 -4.80 -11.15 -4.01
CA THR A 69 -6.03 -11.02 -4.80
C THR A 69 -6.36 -9.55 -5.08
N MET A 70 -6.15 -8.68 -4.10
CA MET A 70 -6.32 -7.24 -4.27
C MET A 70 -5.28 -6.66 -5.23
N PHE A 71 -4.02 -7.06 -5.12
CA PHE A 71 -2.96 -6.68 -6.05
C PHE A 71 -3.33 -6.99 -7.50
N TRP A 72 -3.68 -8.24 -7.84
CA TRP A 72 -4.04 -8.65 -9.19
C TRP A 72 -5.26 -7.93 -9.78
N LYS A 73 -6.19 -7.47 -8.94
CA LYS A 73 -7.42 -6.78 -9.37
C LYS A 73 -7.23 -5.29 -9.65
N ASN A 74 -6.12 -4.69 -9.23
CA ASN A 74 -6.00 -3.25 -9.15
C ASN A 74 -4.86 -2.65 -9.99
N HIS A 75 -4.26 -3.42 -10.90
CA HIS A 75 -3.30 -2.93 -11.87
C HIS A 75 -3.31 -3.78 -13.15
N ASP A 76 -2.74 -3.25 -14.23
CA ASP A 76 -2.50 -4.03 -15.46
C ASP A 76 -1.19 -4.81 -15.33
N ALA A 77 -1.30 -6.08 -14.89
CA ALA A 77 -0.17 -6.98 -14.72
C ALA A 77 0.55 -7.33 -16.04
N THR A 78 0.00 -6.95 -17.21
CA THR A 78 0.59 -7.21 -18.53
C THR A 78 1.41 -6.04 -19.06
N GLN A 79 1.38 -4.90 -18.37
CA GLN A 79 2.09 -3.70 -18.77
C GLN A 79 3.60 -3.88 -18.64
N LYS A 80 4.35 -3.55 -19.70
CA LYS A 80 5.81 -3.47 -19.64
C LYS A 80 6.23 -2.12 -19.10
N CYS A 81 6.92 -2.12 -17.98
CA CYS A 81 7.40 -0.92 -17.31
C CYS A 81 8.93 -0.93 -17.21
N THR A 82 9.51 0.24 -16.92
CA THR A 82 10.93 0.35 -16.57
C THR A 82 11.20 -0.38 -15.24
N ARG A 83 12.47 -0.60 -14.91
CA ARG A 83 12.87 -1.24 -13.64
C ARG A 83 12.29 -0.52 -12.43
N GLN A 84 12.26 0.81 -12.46
CA GLN A 84 11.70 1.65 -11.38
C GLN A 84 10.22 1.32 -11.10
N TYR A 85 9.43 1.09 -12.15
CA TYR A 85 7.98 0.90 -12.09
C TYR A 85 7.53 -0.51 -12.49
N MET A 86 8.41 -1.50 -12.43
CA MET A 86 8.04 -2.85 -12.80
C MET A 86 7.04 -3.43 -11.80
N SER A 87 6.06 -4.19 -12.30
CA SER A 87 5.17 -4.95 -11.42
C SER A 87 5.92 -6.10 -10.77
N ALA A 88 5.89 -6.18 -9.44
CA ALA A 88 6.56 -7.23 -8.68
C ALA A 88 5.88 -7.56 -7.35
N VAL A 89 6.06 -8.79 -6.90
CA VAL A 89 5.72 -9.25 -5.55
C VAL A 89 7.02 -9.75 -4.90
N PHE A 90 7.40 -9.15 -3.77
CA PHE A 90 8.57 -9.56 -3.01
C PHE A 90 8.15 -10.46 -1.84
N TYR A 91 8.60 -11.72 -1.83
CA TYR A 91 8.30 -12.69 -0.78
C TYR A 91 9.40 -12.73 0.29
N HIS A 92 9.02 -12.99 1.55
CA HIS A 92 9.93 -13.04 2.70
C HIS A 92 10.22 -14.47 3.19
N ASN A 93 9.51 -15.46 2.69
CA ASN A 93 9.68 -16.86 3.05
C ASN A 93 9.06 -17.79 1.98
N GLU A 94 9.36 -19.07 2.08
CA GLU A 94 8.92 -20.06 1.09
C GLU A 94 7.39 -20.21 1.00
N GLU A 95 6.67 -20.01 2.10
CA GLU A 95 5.19 -20.03 2.07
C GLU A 95 4.63 -18.85 1.26
N GLN A 96 5.17 -17.63 1.45
CA GLN A 96 4.79 -16.49 0.64
C GLN A 96 5.17 -16.67 -0.84
N LYS A 97 6.35 -17.24 -1.12
CA LYS A 97 6.77 -17.58 -2.48
C LYS A 97 5.77 -18.51 -3.15
N ARG A 98 5.43 -19.63 -2.49
CA ARG A 98 4.47 -20.60 -3.00
C ARG A 98 3.12 -19.94 -3.30
N LEU A 99 2.56 -19.19 -2.36
CA LEU A 99 1.28 -18.47 -2.52
C LEU A 99 1.33 -17.41 -3.64
N ALA A 100 2.46 -16.69 -3.77
CA ALA A 100 2.64 -15.71 -4.83
C ALA A 100 2.67 -16.38 -6.21
N MET A 101 3.41 -17.47 -6.37
CA MET A 101 3.48 -18.26 -7.62
C MET A 101 2.10 -18.82 -8.00
N GLU A 102 1.40 -19.45 -7.06
CA GLU A 102 0.04 -19.97 -7.28
C GLU A 102 -0.93 -18.87 -7.69
N SER A 103 -0.81 -17.70 -7.07
CA SER A 103 -1.66 -16.55 -7.41
C SER A 103 -1.38 -15.99 -8.82
N LEU A 104 -0.11 -15.98 -9.23
CA LEU A 104 0.31 -15.59 -10.59
C LEU A 104 -0.24 -16.58 -11.64
N GLU A 105 -0.08 -17.88 -11.40
CA GLU A 105 -0.63 -18.90 -12.29
C GLU A 105 -2.16 -18.78 -12.44
N LYS A 106 -2.85 -18.52 -11.32
CA LYS A 106 -4.29 -18.28 -11.32
C LYS A 106 -4.66 -17.03 -12.10
N ALA A 107 -3.93 -15.93 -11.92
CA ALA A 107 -4.15 -14.68 -12.65
C ALA A 107 -3.91 -14.87 -14.15
N GLN A 108 -2.83 -15.57 -14.55
CA GLN A 108 -2.52 -15.84 -15.96
C GLN A 108 -3.63 -16.62 -16.67
N LYS A 109 -4.35 -17.52 -15.98
CA LYS A 109 -5.47 -18.25 -16.58
C LYS A 109 -6.64 -17.35 -16.98
N SER A 110 -6.79 -16.20 -16.36
CA SER A 110 -7.85 -15.23 -16.63
C SER A 110 -7.43 -14.08 -17.54
N ILE A 111 -6.12 -13.97 -17.85
CA ILE A 111 -5.52 -12.89 -18.63
C ILE A 111 -4.90 -13.49 -19.89
N THR A 112 -5.33 -13.01 -21.08
CA THR A 112 -4.87 -13.55 -22.37
C THR A 112 -3.42 -13.16 -22.68
N LYS A 113 -3.01 -11.93 -22.30
CA LYS A 113 -1.66 -11.43 -22.52
C LYS A 113 -0.70 -12.01 -21.46
N PRO A 114 0.58 -12.23 -21.78
CA PRO A 114 1.57 -12.65 -20.78
C PRO A 114 1.67 -11.63 -19.63
N ILE A 115 1.57 -12.11 -18.40
CA ILE A 115 1.79 -11.30 -17.20
C ILE A 115 3.28 -10.95 -17.12
N GLN A 116 3.59 -9.69 -16.82
CA GLN A 116 4.94 -9.15 -16.65
C GLN A 116 5.39 -9.10 -15.19
N THR A 117 4.46 -9.28 -14.25
CA THR A 117 4.75 -9.28 -12.81
C THR A 117 5.80 -10.32 -12.44
N GLN A 118 6.82 -9.90 -11.71
CA GLN A 118 7.88 -10.76 -11.21
C GLN A 118 7.61 -11.18 -9.76
N ILE A 119 7.95 -12.43 -9.43
CA ILE A 119 7.94 -12.93 -8.05
C ILE A 119 9.40 -13.04 -7.61
N LEU A 120 9.82 -12.17 -6.70
CA LEU A 120 11.21 -12.00 -6.30
C LEU A 120 11.38 -12.20 -4.79
N GLU A 121 12.57 -12.59 -4.37
CA GLU A 121 12.92 -12.61 -2.95
C GLU A 121 13.08 -11.18 -2.43
N ALA A 122 12.52 -10.92 -1.24
CA ALA A 122 12.64 -9.62 -0.59
C ALA A 122 14.08 -9.37 -0.14
N SER A 123 14.59 -8.21 -0.51
CA SER A 123 15.88 -7.68 -0.04
C SER A 123 15.66 -6.54 0.95
N THR A 124 16.70 -5.76 1.23
CA THR A 124 16.58 -4.56 2.06
C THR A 124 15.51 -3.62 1.49
N PHE A 125 14.58 -3.22 2.36
CA PHE A 125 13.62 -2.17 2.07
C PHE A 125 14.19 -0.83 2.55
N TYR A 126 14.33 0.11 1.65
CA TYR A 126 14.74 1.49 1.94
C TYR A 126 13.50 2.37 1.90
N GLU A 127 13.17 3.00 3.01
CA GLU A 127 12.03 3.89 3.10
C GLU A 127 12.22 5.12 2.19
N ALA A 128 11.21 5.47 1.41
CA ALA A 128 11.24 6.68 0.59
C ALA A 128 11.12 7.94 1.44
N GLU A 129 11.47 9.07 0.86
CA GLU A 129 11.42 10.38 1.50
C GLU A 129 10.02 10.72 2.03
N ASP A 130 9.94 11.48 3.12
CA ASP A 130 8.70 11.74 3.85
C ASP A 130 7.57 12.30 3.00
N TYR A 131 7.87 13.10 1.97
CA TYR A 131 6.86 13.69 1.07
C TYR A 131 6.14 12.66 0.18
N HIS A 132 6.66 11.43 0.06
CA HIS A 132 6.00 10.32 -0.63
C HIS A 132 5.08 9.52 0.29
N GLN A 133 5.31 9.56 1.60
CA GLN A 133 4.57 8.76 2.56
C GLN A 133 3.15 9.30 2.75
N LYS A 134 2.13 8.43 2.66
CA LYS A 134 0.72 8.83 2.78
C LYS A 134 0.40 10.10 1.96
N TYR A 135 0.89 10.12 0.73
CA TYR A 135 0.86 11.30 -0.15
C TYR A 135 -0.52 11.97 -0.22
N LEU A 136 -1.60 11.19 -0.34
CA LEU A 136 -2.96 11.76 -0.42
C LEU A 136 -3.35 12.45 0.88
N LEU A 137 -3.02 11.88 2.04
CA LEU A 137 -3.29 12.50 3.33
C LEU A 137 -2.55 13.84 3.46
N GLN A 138 -1.31 13.92 3.00
CA GLN A 138 -0.52 15.15 3.01
C GLN A 138 -1.09 16.26 2.10
N GLN A 139 -1.94 15.92 1.12
CA GLN A 139 -2.67 16.93 0.33
C GLN A 139 -3.83 17.59 1.10
N HIS A 140 -4.05 17.18 2.36
CA HIS A 140 -5.08 17.72 3.24
C HIS A 140 -4.47 18.40 4.48
N PRO A 141 -3.84 19.61 4.37
CA PRO A 141 -3.11 20.25 5.48
C PRO A 141 -3.97 20.45 6.74
N TRP A 142 -5.26 20.78 6.54
CA TRP A 142 -6.18 20.90 7.67
C TRP A 142 -6.32 19.57 8.43
N LEU A 143 -6.40 18.45 7.72
CA LEU A 143 -6.54 17.13 8.34
C LEU A 143 -5.25 16.72 9.05
N MET A 144 -4.08 16.97 8.46
CA MET A 144 -2.78 16.75 9.09
C MET A 144 -2.66 17.50 10.41
N ASN A 145 -3.00 18.82 10.41
CA ASN A 145 -3.00 19.63 11.62
C ASN A 145 -4.01 19.16 12.66
N ALA A 146 -5.22 18.74 12.22
CA ALA A 146 -6.27 18.27 13.14
C ALA A 146 -5.92 16.91 13.78
N LEU A 147 -5.05 16.12 13.15
CA LEU A 147 -4.49 14.87 13.67
C LEU A 147 -3.24 15.09 14.52
N ASP A 148 -2.71 16.30 14.55
CA ASP A 148 -1.44 16.66 15.21
C ASP A 148 -0.29 15.76 14.73
N ILE A 149 -0.16 15.59 13.40
CA ILE A 149 0.82 14.69 12.79
C ILE A 149 1.57 15.41 11.66
N GLU A 150 2.90 15.30 11.69
CA GLU A 150 3.80 15.88 10.71
C GLU A 150 4.42 14.80 9.82
N PRO A 151 4.87 15.14 8.57
CA PRO A 151 5.66 14.23 7.76
C PRO A 151 6.89 13.74 8.51
N GLY A 152 7.10 12.43 8.54
CA GLY A 152 8.22 11.83 9.24
C GLY A 152 7.88 10.47 9.84
N PRO A 153 8.72 9.96 10.76
CA PRO A 153 8.60 8.60 11.31
C PRO A 153 7.23 8.32 11.96
N GLU A 154 6.62 9.32 12.61
CA GLU A 154 5.31 9.16 13.23
C GLU A 154 4.21 8.91 12.19
N LEU A 155 4.17 9.76 11.14
CA LEU A 155 3.26 9.56 10.01
C LEU A 155 3.43 8.16 9.41
N ASN A 156 4.69 7.72 9.24
CA ASN A 156 5.02 6.46 8.60
C ASN A 156 4.54 5.24 9.41
N GLN A 157 4.51 5.34 10.73
CA GLN A 157 4.09 4.28 11.65
C GLN A 157 2.59 4.34 11.99
N SER A 158 1.91 5.46 11.73
CA SER A 158 0.53 5.69 12.16
C SER A 158 -0.47 4.77 11.46
N TYR A 159 -1.23 4.02 12.27
CA TYR A 159 -2.39 3.25 11.80
C TYR A 159 -3.47 4.20 11.24
N VAL A 160 -3.82 5.23 12.00
CA VAL A 160 -4.86 6.20 11.62
C VAL A 160 -4.50 6.87 10.29
N ALA A 161 -3.27 7.38 10.15
CA ALA A 161 -2.81 7.99 8.91
C ALA A 161 -2.87 7.01 7.72
N THR A 162 -2.51 5.74 7.93
CA THR A 162 -2.62 4.71 6.90
C THR A 162 -4.07 4.55 6.44
N ARG A 163 -5.01 4.39 7.38
CA ARG A 163 -6.43 4.21 7.05
C ARG A 163 -7.00 5.43 6.32
N LEU A 164 -6.76 6.63 6.87
CA LEU A 164 -7.25 7.87 6.28
C LEU A 164 -6.68 8.14 4.89
N ASN A 165 -5.39 7.86 4.65
CA ASN A 165 -4.80 7.97 3.32
C ASN A 165 -5.54 7.15 2.26
N GLY A 166 -6.00 5.95 2.61
CA GLY A 166 -6.81 5.11 1.72
C GLY A 166 -8.24 5.64 1.54
N TYR A 167 -8.90 6.04 2.62
CA TYR A 167 -10.28 6.50 2.58
C TYR A 167 -10.44 7.81 1.80
N ILE A 168 -9.62 8.83 2.08
CA ILE A 168 -9.68 10.11 1.36
C ILE A 168 -9.30 9.97 -0.12
N GLY A 169 -8.50 8.96 -0.46
CA GLY A 169 -8.20 8.59 -1.85
C GLY A 169 -9.35 7.87 -2.57
N GLY A 170 -10.47 7.61 -1.90
CA GLY A 170 -11.64 6.95 -2.49
C GLY A 170 -11.48 5.43 -2.68
N TYR A 171 -10.54 4.80 -1.95
CA TYR A 171 -10.26 3.36 -2.09
C TYR A 171 -11.04 2.47 -1.12
N GLY A 172 -11.64 3.03 -0.08
CA GLY A 172 -12.55 2.35 0.83
C GLY A 172 -14.01 2.78 0.62
N THR A 173 -14.95 2.00 1.17
CA THR A 173 -16.37 2.38 1.19
C THR A 173 -16.72 3.18 2.43
N LEU A 174 -17.76 4.02 2.35
CA LEU A 174 -18.27 4.75 3.53
C LEU A 174 -18.68 3.76 4.62
N ALA A 175 -19.31 2.64 4.27
CA ALA A 175 -19.69 1.61 5.24
C ALA A 175 -18.49 1.04 6.00
N ASN A 176 -17.36 0.82 5.32
CA ASN A 176 -16.13 0.36 5.97
C ASN A 176 -15.55 1.43 6.91
N PHE A 177 -15.57 2.69 6.48
CA PHE A 177 -15.11 3.81 7.32
C PHE A 177 -15.94 3.93 8.60
N GLU A 178 -17.27 3.91 8.48
CA GLU A 178 -18.17 3.98 9.65
C GLU A 178 -17.96 2.80 10.61
N ALA A 179 -17.75 1.60 10.08
CA ALA A 179 -17.48 0.42 10.90
C ALA A 179 -16.14 0.51 11.66
N GLU A 180 -15.16 1.22 11.11
CA GLU A 180 -13.84 1.40 11.73
C GLU A 180 -13.77 2.61 12.68
N LEU A 181 -14.68 3.56 12.55
CA LEU A 181 -14.65 4.84 13.26
C LEU A 181 -14.39 4.71 14.77
N PRO A 182 -15.02 3.74 15.49
CA PRO A 182 -14.74 3.53 16.90
C PRO A 182 -13.27 3.21 17.23
N ASN A 183 -12.56 2.58 16.30
CA ASN A 183 -11.15 2.20 16.46
C ASN A 183 -10.17 3.29 16.02
N LEU A 184 -10.65 4.27 15.26
CA LEU A 184 -9.82 5.38 14.77
C LEU A 184 -9.74 6.53 15.77
N HIS A 185 -10.62 6.55 16.78
CA HIS A 185 -10.67 7.57 17.83
C HIS A 185 -10.66 9.01 17.32
N LEU A 186 -11.34 9.25 16.19
CA LEU A 186 -11.43 10.58 15.57
C LEU A 186 -12.50 11.43 16.24
N SER A 187 -12.28 12.76 16.30
CA SER A 187 -13.35 13.68 16.64
C SER A 187 -14.42 13.72 15.54
N ASP A 188 -15.66 14.08 15.89
CA ASP A 188 -16.76 14.21 14.92
C ASP A 188 -16.38 15.14 13.75
N LYS A 189 -15.68 16.23 14.04
CA LYS A 189 -15.22 17.18 13.02
C LYS A 189 -14.27 16.57 12.01
N ILE A 190 -13.35 15.71 12.46
CA ILE A 190 -12.42 14.97 11.58
C ILE A 190 -13.20 13.92 10.77
N ALA A 191 -14.08 13.15 11.43
CA ALA A 191 -14.89 12.15 10.76
C ALA A 191 -15.76 12.75 9.64
N ASP A 192 -16.42 13.89 9.91
CA ASP A 192 -17.22 14.61 8.92
C ASP A 192 -16.39 15.14 7.74
N TYR A 193 -15.17 15.59 8.01
CA TYR A 193 -14.25 15.99 6.95
C TYR A 193 -13.91 14.81 6.04
N VAL A 194 -13.56 13.65 6.63
CA VAL A 194 -13.22 12.44 5.87
C VAL A 194 -14.41 11.97 5.04
N ARG A 195 -15.63 11.93 5.60
CA ARG A 195 -16.87 11.60 4.87
C ARG A 195 -17.04 12.45 3.61
N ARG A 196 -16.86 13.77 3.73
CA ARG A 196 -16.94 14.70 2.59
C ARG A 196 -15.83 14.45 1.56
N ALA A 197 -14.58 14.21 2.02
CA ALA A 197 -13.48 13.92 1.14
C ALA A 197 -13.72 12.63 0.33
N MET A 198 -14.25 11.58 0.97
CA MET A 198 -14.62 10.33 0.31
C MET A 198 -15.71 10.51 -0.75
N GLN A 199 -16.71 11.37 -0.50
CA GLN A 199 -17.81 11.65 -1.43
C GLN A 199 -17.34 12.46 -2.64
N ASN A 200 -16.45 13.42 -2.43
CA ASN A 200 -15.95 14.29 -3.49
C ASN A 200 -14.93 13.60 -4.39
N GLY A 201 -14.48 12.39 -4.01
CA GLY A 201 -13.70 11.46 -4.80
C GLY A 201 -12.57 12.12 -5.58
N ASN A 202 -11.53 12.59 -4.92
CA ASN A 202 -10.28 12.87 -5.61
C ASN A 202 -9.66 11.52 -6.05
N ARG A 203 -10.26 10.87 -7.04
CA ARG A 203 -9.54 9.90 -7.85
C ARG A 203 -8.47 10.71 -8.56
N VAL A 204 -7.25 10.63 -8.08
CA VAL A 204 -6.10 11.15 -8.80
C VAL A 204 -6.07 10.34 -10.10
N ASN A 205 -6.60 10.93 -11.17
CA ASN A 205 -6.36 10.41 -12.52
C ASN A 205 -4.91 10.74 -12.85
N CYS A 206 -4.08 9.74 -12.92
CA CYS A 206 -2.74 9.83 -13.51
C CYS A 206 -2.84 9.72 -15.01
#